data_5e624f42f8252a64ae780a2b421cd20e
#
_entry.id   5e624f42f8252a64ae780a2b421cd20e
#
_cell.length_a   1.000
_cell.length_b   1.000
_cell.length_c   1.000
_cell.angle_alpha   90.00
_cell.angle_beta   90.00
_cell.angle_gamma   90.00
#
_symmetry.space_group_name_H-M   'P 1'
#
loop_
_entity.id
_entity.type
_entity.pdbx_description
1 polymer ?
#
loop_
_entity_poly.entity_id
_entity_poly.type
_entity_poly.pdbx_seq_one_letter_code
_entity_poly.pdbx_strand_id
1 'polypeptide(L)'
;MQRLQGGAGFLIVLTACSFAPGASAAQDAVALQDTVEADAGDAVQDVRADAAAIVGLVDLRSAGHFAILGEAGISGITATVTGDLGASPVAATYITGFSLTADSTNQFWRSTQVTGDVYAASDDAPTPAMLLTANNDLQLAITDAAGRTPDVTGLGSGELGGHTLAAGTYAYTGAAHVTTDLMLSGDASAVWIFQVGGDLTLAAHAHVLLSGGALASHVFWQVHGATTLAMNAHLEGILLDDTAVTGAAGVSVHGRVLAKTFANVDGCTVIEPAP
;
A
#
# COMPACT_ATOMS: atom_id res chain seq x y z
N MET A 1 3.34 36.85 -54.31
CA MET A 1 2.61 38.10 -53.99
C MET A 1 2.48 38.16 -52.47
N GLN A 2 3.25 39.06 -51.95
CA GLN A 2 2.99 40.12 -50.94
C GLN A 2 2.67 39.62 -49.55
N ARG A 3 3.62 39.75 -48.54
CA ARG A 3 3.93 40.93 -47.68
C ARG A 3 2.73 41.29 -46.77
N LEU A 4 2.82 41.51 -45.46
CA LEU A 4 3.73 42.25 -44.55
C LEU A 4 3.24 41.98 -43.11
N GLN A 5 4.09 41.74 -42.10
CA GLN A 5 4.71 42.69 -41.14
C GLN A 5 3.77 43.30 -40.06
N GLY A 6 4.27 43.28 -38.82
CA GLY A 6 3.99 44.17 -37.68
C GLY A 6 3.95 43.36 -36.37
N GLY A 7 4.82 43.33 -35.43
CA GLY A 7 5.78 44.26 -34.86
C GLY A 7 5.14 45.16 -33.78
N ALA A 8 5.24 44.78 -32.48
CA ALA A 8 5.16 45.77 -31.40
C ALA A 8 5.89 45.22 -30.15
N GLY A 9 7.10 45.71 -29.97
CA GLY A 9 7.83 45.57 -28.70
C GLY A 9 7.29 46.59 -27.70
N PHE A 10 7.26 46.20 -26.43
CA PHE A 10 6.95 47.09 -25.33
C PHE A 10 8.22 47.28 -24.48
N LEU A 11 8.79 48.49 -24.56
CA LEU A 11 9.94 48.98 -23.85
C LEU A 11 9.47 49.60 -22.54
N ILE A 12 9.88 49.06 -21.37
CA ILE A 12 9.66 49.75 -20.09
C ILE A 12 10.95 50.45 -19.69
N VAL A 13 10.88 51.78 -19.59
CA VAL A 13 11.95 52.67 -19.17
C VAL A 13 12.01 52.71 -17.64
N LEU A 14 13.19 52.40 -17.11
CA LEU A 14 13.54 52.64 -15.71
C LEU A 14 13.88 54.12 -15.52
N THR A 15 13.14 54.80 -14.65
CA THR A 15 13.53 56.12 -14.16
C THR A 15 14.20 56.00 -12.79
N ALA A 16 15.45 56.31 -12.73
CA ALA A 16 16.22 56.47 -11.50
C ALA A 16 15.90 57.84 -10.89
N CYS A 17 15.60 57.83 -9.59
CA CYS A 17 15.57 59.07 -8.80
C CYS A 17 16.63 58.98 -7.72
N SER A 18 17.65 59.78 -7.87
CA SER A 18 18.76 60.00 -6.95
C SER A 18 18.36 61.06 -5.92
N PHE A 19 18.57 60.81 -4.63
CA PHE A 19 18.65 61.85 -3.62
C PHE A 19 19.59 61.43 -2.47
N ALA A 20 20.64 62.17 -2.25
CA ALA A 20 21.53 62.14 -1.10
C ALA A 20 21.60 63.55 -0.49
N PRO A 21 22.35 63.78 0.61
CA PRO A 21 22.39 63.15 1.93
C PRO A 21 22.16 64.20 3.06
N GLY A 22 21.99 63.75 4.31
CA GLY A 22 21.93 64.68 5.45
C GLY A 22 21.86 64.01 6.80
N ALA A 23 23.03 63.92 7.43
CA ALA A 23 23.40 64.04 8.85
C ALA A 23 22.61 63.37 9.97
N SER A 24 23.29 62.45 10.67
CA SER A 24 23.53 62.42 12.16
C SER A 24 22.33 62.39 13.12
N ALA A 25 22.16 61.26 13.76
CA ALA A 25 22.03 61.11 15.21
C ALA A 25 22.39 59.67 15.61
N ALA A 26 23.39 59.58 16.48
CA ALA A 26 23.85 58.34 17.08
C ALA A 26 22.98 58.00 18.29
N GLN A 27 23.08 56.71 18.70
CA GLN A 27 22.80 56.16 20.04
C GLN A 27 21.31 55.88 20.37
N ASP A 28 21.01 54.66 20.39
CA ASP A 28 20.51 53.72 21.40
C ASP A 28 19.65 52.63 20.77
N ALA A 29 20.26 51.52 20.46
CA ALA A 29 19.58 50.23 20.39
C ALA A 29 20.55 49.13 20.76
N VAL A 30 20.80 49.01 22.05
CA VAL A 30 21.45 47.84 22.64
C VAL A 30 20.36 46.84 23.02
N ALA A 31 20.59 45.60 22.61
CA ALA A 31 20.05 44.38 23.17
C ALA A 31 18.55 44.09 22.99
N LEU A 32 18.25 43.40 21.91
CA LEU A 32 17.24 42.34 21.86
C LEU A 32 17.54 41.43 20.66
N GLN A 33 18.74 40.88 20.64
CA GLN A 33 19.08 39.73 19.80
C GLN A 33 19.79 38.73 20.69
N ASP A 34 19.01 37.95 21.37
CA ASP A 34 19.40 36.59 21.80
C ASP A 34 18.19 35.98 22.51
N THR A 35 17.52 35.05 21.91
CA THR A 35 16.77 33.92 22.51
C THR A 35 15.64 33.35 21.61
N VAL A 36 15.75 33.27 20.30
CA VAL A 36 14.77 32.52 19.49
C VAL A 36 15.42 31.70 18.37
N GLU A 37 16.68 31.29 18.44
CA GLU A 37 17.29 30.45 17.39
C GLU A 37 17.68 29.03 17.83
N ALA A 38 17.21 28.54 18.99
CA ALA A 38 17.59 27.19 19.44
C ALA A 38 16.45 26.16 19.43
N ASP A 39 15.21 26.51 19.05
CA ASP A 39 14.09 25.57 19.12
C ASP A 39 13.42 25.26 17.77
N ALA A 40 13.75 25.98 16.72
CA ALA A 40 13.17 25.72 15.38
C ALA A 40 13.91 24.63 14.58
N GLY A 41 15.14 24.26 15.00
CA GLY A 41 15.95 23.25 14.31
C GLY A 41 15.58 21.82 14.69
N ASP A 42 15.21 21.61 15.95
CA ASP A 42 14.92 20.27 16.48
C ASP A 42 13.50 19.82 16.11
N ALA A 43 12.53 20.74 16.19
CA ALA A 43 11.14 20.45 15.79
C ALA A 43 10.98 20.18 14.29
N VAL A 44 11.80 20.83 13.43
CA VAL A 44 11.77 20.58 11.96
C VAL A 44 12.47 19.29 11.59
N GLN A 45 13.45 18.83 12.37
CA GLN A 45 14.10 17.54 12.14
C GLN A 45 13.22 16.38 12.63
N ASP A 46 12.50 16.54 13.73
CA ASP A 46 11.58 15.52 14.26
C ASP A 46 10.36 15.32 13.35
N VAL A 47 9.78 16.40 12.82
CA VAL A 47 8.70 16.33 11.82
C VAL A 47 9.19 15.73 10.49
N ARG A 48 10.47 15.93 10.13
CA ARG A 48 11.04 15.30 8.92
C ARG A 48 11.38 13.84 9.13
N ALA A 49 11.77 13.43 10.33
CA ALA A 49 12.02 12.03 10.65
C ALA A 49 10.71 11.23 10.68
N ASP A 50 9.65 11.76 11.29
CA ASP A 50 8.32 11.15 11.29
C ASP A 50 7.69 11.15 9.89
N ALA A 51 7.84 12.24 9.11
CA ALA A 51 7.37 12.29 7.73
C ALA A 51 8.15 11.33 6.81
N ALA A 52 9.45 11.12 7.06
CA ALA A 52 10.25 10.15 6.29
C ALA A 52 9.90 8.70 6.65
N ALA A 53 9.56 8.41 7.90
CA ALA A 53 9.06 7.09 8.32
C ALA A 53 7.70 6.76 7.70
N ILE A 54 6.83 7.76 7.53
CA ILE A 54 5.50 7.60 6.90
C ILE A 54 5.58 7.53 5.37
N VAL A 55 6.58 8.17 4.75
CA VAL A 55 6.74 8.21 3.28
C VAL A 55 7.08 6.84 2.68
N GLY A 56 7.62 5.91 3.45
CA GLY A 56 7.93 4.54 3.00
C GLY A 56 6.71 3.63 2.86
N LEU A 57 5.70 3.77 3.71
CA LEU A 57 4.53 2.89 3.75
C LEU A 57 3.52 3.24 2.65
N VAL A 58 2.80 2.22 2.17
CA VAL A 58 1.60 2.39 1.35
C VAL A 58 0.42 2.54 2.29
N ASP A 59 -0.30 3.67 2.18
CA ASP A 59 -1.47 3.95 3.01
C ASP A 59 -2.70 3.19 2.50
N LEU A 60 -3.10 2.16 3.21
CA LEU A 60 -4.27 1.34 2.89
C LEU A 60 -5.60 1.99 3.29
N ARG A 61 -5.58 2.99 4.15
CA ARG A 61 -6.78 3.66 4.67
C ARG A 61 -7.83 2.64 5.15
N SER A 62 -9.09 2.79 4.73
CA SER A 62 -10.16 1.88 5.14
C SER A 62 -10.04 0.46 4.53
N ALA A 63 -9.31 0.26 3.43
CA ALA A 63 -9.01 -1.08 2.91
C ALA A 63 -8.14 -1.89 3.90
N GLY A 64 -7.33 -1.19 4.70
CA GLY A 64 -6.51 -1.79 5.75
C GLY A 64 -7.28 -2.40 6.92
N HIS A 65 -8.60 -2.25 7.00
CA HIS A 65 -9.43 -2.91 8.01
C HIS A 65 -9.78 -4.36 7.65
N PHE A 66 -9.51 -4.78 6.41
CA PHE A 66 -9.87 -6.12 5.95
C PHE A 66 -8.64 -7.02 5.85
N ALA A 67 -8.76 -8.24 6.35
CA ALA A 67 -7.81 -9.31 6.06
C ALA A 67 -7.96 -9.80 4.61
N ILE A 68 -9.22 -9.84 4.12
CA ILE A 68 -9.54 -10.17 2.73
C ILE A 68 -10.58 -9.19 2.20
N LEU A 69 -10.30 -8.57 1.05
CA LEU A 69 -11.23 -7.73 0.31
C LEU A 69 -11.28 -8.20 -1.16
N GLY A 70 -12.49 -8.44 -1.69
CA GLY A 70 -12.68 -8.91 -3.06
C GLY A 70 -13.85 -8.23 -3.74
N GLU A 71 -13.65 -7.70 -4.97
CA GLU A 71 -14.72 -7.01 -5.69
C GLU A 71 -15.68 -7.97 -6.41
N ALA A 72 -15.21 -9.15 -6.84
CA ALA A 72 -16.07 -10.13 -7.54
C ALA A 72 -16.51 -11.31 -6.66
N GLY A 73 -15.96 -11.42 -5.43
CA GLY A 73 -16.31 -12.46 -4.47
C GLY A 73 -15.11 -13.08 -3.77
N ILE A 74 -15.41 -13.93 -2.81
CA ILE A 74 -14.41 -14.65 -1.99
C ILE A 74 -14.85 -16.11 -1.88
N SER A 75 -13.91 -17.05 -2.09
CA SER A 75 -14.12 -18.48 -1.80
C SER A 75 -13.14 -18.92 -0.71
N GLY A 76 -13.64 -19.65 0.30
CA GLY A 76 -12.84 -20.07 1.45
C GLY A 76 -13.29 -21.40 2.04
N ILE A 77 -13.39 -22.44 1.20
CA ILE A 77 -13.70 -23.79 1.70
C ILE A 77 -12.56 -24.23 2.63
N THR A 78 -12.90 -24.54 3.89
CA THR A 78 -11.93 -24.91 4.93
C THR A 78 -10.83 -23.85 5.20
N ALA A 79 -11.04 -22.62 4.82
CA ALA A 79 -10.13 -21.52 5.14
C ALA A 79 -10.20 -21.16 6.62
N THR A 80 -9.13 -20.56 7.14
CA THR A 80 -9.11 -19.91 8.46
C THR A 80 -8.62 -18.48 8.28
N VAL A 81 -9.40 -17.50 8.73
CA VAL A 81 -9.10 -16.09 8.58
C VAL A 81 -9.10 -15.38 9.94
N THR A 82 -8.03 -14.68 10.24
CA THR A 82 -7.95 -13.77 11.38
C THR A 82 -8.05 -12.34 10.85
N GLY A 83 -9.17 -11.67 11.17
CA GLY A 83 -9.53 -10.34 10.68
C GLY A 83 -10.87 -10.34 9.94
N ASP A 84 -11.23 -9.19 9.37
CA ASP A 84 -12.50 -8.99 8.67
C ASP A 84 -12.43 -9.38 7.19
N LEU A 85 -13.58 -9.79 6.62
CA LEU A 85 -13.76 -10.01 5.19
C LEU A 85 -14.72 -8.98 4.61
N GLY A 86 -14.43 -8.50 3.39
CA GLY A 86 -15.31 -7.61 2.65
C GLY A 86 -15.49 -8.03 1.19
N ALA A 87 -16.74 -8.06 0.70
CA ALA A 87 -17.02 -8.25 -0.71
C ALA A 87 -17.98 -7.18 -1.24
N SER A 88 -17.54 -6.42 -2.24
CA SER A 88 -18.35 -5.34 -2.86
C SER A 88 -17.82 -5.06 -4.27
N PRO A 89 -18.73 -4.86 -5.25
CA PRO A 89 -20.16 -4.58 -5.15
C PRO A 89 -21.08 -5.82 -5.10
N VAL A 90 -20.56 -7.00 -4.84
CA VAL A 90 -21.31 -8.26 -4.87
C VAL A 90 -22.04 -8.56 -3.56
N ALA A 91 -23.07 -9.40 -3.66
CA ALA A 91 -23.86 -9.83 -2.50
C ALA A 91 -23.14 -10.91 -1.68
N ALA A 92 -23.60 -11.14 -0.44
CA ALA A 92 -23.08 -12.19 0.45
C ALA A 92 -23.07 -13.61 -0.17
N THR A 93 -23.94 -13.88 -1.15
CA THR A 93 -23.97 -15.13 -1.90
C THR A 93 -22.71 -15.39 -2.74
N TYR A 94 -21.90 -14.36 -2.99
CA TYR A 94 -20.60 -14.47 -3.65
C TYR A 94 -19.44 -14.70 -2.67
N ILE A 95 -19.73 -14.74 -1.36
CA ILE A 95 -18.80 -15.19 -0.32
C ILE A 95 -19.16 -16.65 -0.01
N THR A 96 -18.38 -17.56 -0.56
CA THR A 96 -18.69 -19.00 -0.54
C THR A 96 -17.71 -19.79 0.33
N GLY A 97 -18.16 -20.92 0.87
CA GLY A 97 -17.32 -21.83 1.66
C GLY A 97 -17.16 -21.47 3.14
N PHE A 98 -17.70 -20.32 3.60
CA PHE A 98 -17.55 -19.84 4.98
C PHE A 98 -18.70 -20.15 5.92
N SER A 99 -19.78 -20.80 5.46
CA SER A 99 -20.95 -21.14 6.30
C SER A 99 -21.50 -19.92 7.05
N LEU A 100 -21.87 -18.87 6.30
CA LEU A 100 -22.25 -17.57 6.85
C LEU A 100 -23.57 -17.62 7.62
N THR A 101 -23.61 -16.93 8.76
CA THR A 101 -24.82 -16.67 9.57
C THR A 101 -24.99 -15.16 9.69
N ALA A 102 -26.15 -14.64 9.29
CA ALA A 102 -26.42 -13.20 9.38
C ALA A 102 -26.46 -12.75 10.84
N ASP A 103 -25.93 -11.57 11.11
CA ASP A 103 -26.14 -10.89 12.39
C ASP A 103 -27.58 -10.37 12.51
N SER A 104 -28.02 -10.12 13.75
CA SER A 104 -29.37 -9.63 14.03
C SER A 104 -29.67 -8.24 13.45
N THR A 105 -28.62 -7.45 13.12
CA THR A 105 -28.73 -6.14 12.47
C THR A 105 -28.75 -6.23 10.96
N ASN A 106 -28.44 -7.39 10.36
CA ASN A 106 -28.20 -7.60 8.95
C ASN A 106 -27.10 -6.70 8.35
N GLN A 107 -26.20 -6.16 9.17
CA GLN A 107 -25.12 -5.30 8.73
C GLN A 107 -23.83 -6.08 8.43
N PHE A 108 -23.74 -7.33 8.88
CA PHE A 108 -22.61 -8.23 8.66
C PHE A 108 -23.03 -9.69 8.89
N TRP A 109 -22.11 -10.58 8.58
CA TRP A 109 -22.24 -12.02 8.77
C TRP A 109 -21.14 -12.53 9.68
N ARG A 110 -21.35 -13.68 10.28
CA ARG A 110 -20.37 -14.40 11.08
C ARG A 110 -20.10 -15.77 10.52
N SER A 111 -18.89 -16.27 10.76
CA SER A 111 -18.45 -17.61 10.40
C SER A 111 -17.53 -18.16 11.50
N THR A 112 -17.55 -19.46 11.72
CA THR A 112 -16.56 -20.12 12.62
C THR A 112 -15.16 -20.16 12.03
N GLN A 113 -15.02 -19.86 10.74
CA GLN A 113 -13.75 -19.83 10.02
C GLN A 113 -13.09 -18.44 10.04
N VAL A 114 -13.80 -17.41 10.53
CA VAL A 114 -13.38 -16.00 10.53
C VAL A 114 -13.46 -15.45 11.94
N THR A 115 -12.39 -14.85 12.44
CA THR A 115 -12.42 -14.25 13.79
C THR A 115 -13.08 -12.89 13.82
N GLY A 116 -13.07 -12.17 12.69
CA GLY A 116 -13.74 -10.90 12.49
C GLY A 116 -15.16 -11.06 11.94
N ASP A 117 -15.68 -9.99 11.39
CA ASP A 117 -16.97 -9.94 10.74
C ASP A 117 -16.85 -10.06 9.22
N VAL A 118 -17.91 -10.51 8.56
CA VAL A 118 -17.94 -10.68 7.10
C VAL A 118 -19.00 -9.74 6.52
N TYR A 119 -18.57 -8.87 5.63
CA TYR A 119 -19.35 -7.78 5.07
C TYR A 119 -19.61 -7.98 3.59
N ALA A 120 -20.82 -7.67 3.13
CA ALA A 120 -21.20 -7.74 1.73
C ALA A 120 -22.01 -6.51 1.30
N ALA A 121 -21.96 -6.16 0.02
CA ALA A 121 -22.73 -5.01 -0.48
C ALA A 121 -24.26 -5.20 -0.43
N SER A 122 -24.74 -6.42 -0.14
CA SER A 122 -26.15 -6.70 0.08
C SER A 122 -26.62 -6.47 1.51
N ASP A 123 -25.72 -6.13 2.42
CA ASP A 123 -26.05 -5.94 3.84
C ASP A 123 -26.73 -4.59 4.08
N ASP A 124 -27.34 -4.41 5.24
CA ASP A 124 -28.00 -3.16 5.60
C ASP A 124 -26.97 -2.02 5.85
N ALA A 125 -27.42 -0.79 5.71
CA ALA A 125 -26.59 0.37 5.99
C ALA A 125 -26.03 0.34 7.43
N PRO A 126 -24.74 0.73 7.64
CA PRO A 126 -23.87 1.52 6.73
C PRO A 126 -22.97 0.68 5.82
N THR A 127 -23.03 -0.64 5.84
CA THR A 127 -22.07 -1.57 5.23
C THR A 127 -21.80 -1.32 3.73
N PRO A 128 -22.80 -1.11 2.85
CA PRO A 128 -22.50 -0.88 1.44
C PRO A 128 -21.63 0.36 1.18
N ALA A 129 -21.87 1.44 1.94
CA ALA A 129 -21.09 2.67 1.80
C ALA A 129 -19.66 2.51 2.35
N MET A 130 -19.49 1.78 3.45
CA MET A 130 -18.20 1.44 4.03
C MET A 130 -17.34 0.63 3.03
N LEU A 131 -17.91 -0.41 2.44
CA LEU A 131 -17.22 -1.25 1.46
C LEU A 131 -16.87 -0.49 0.18
N LEU A 132 -17.76 0.40 -0.30
CA LEU A 132 -17.45 1.24 -1.45
C LEU A 132 -16.24 2.15 -1.16
N THR A 133 -16.17 2.71 0.05
CA THR A 133 -15.02 3.51 0.47
C THR A 133 -13.76 2.66 0.52
N ALA A 134 -13.82 1.44 1.07
CA ALA A 134 -12.68 0.53 1.13
C ALA A 134 -12.14 0.14 -0.26
N ASN A 135 -13.02 -0.13 -1.24
CA ASN A 135 -12.62 -0.40 -2.62
C ASN A 135 -11.94 0.80 -3.28
N ASN A 136 -12.46 2.01 -3.05
CA ASN A 136 -11.82 3.23 -3.55
C ASN A 136 -10.45 3.45 -2.91
N ASP A 137 -10.32 3.19 -1.62
CA ASP A 137 -9.05 3.28 -0.90
C ASP A 137 -8.05 2.21 -1.35
N LEU A 138 -8.51 0.98 -1.65
CA LEU A 138 -7.69 -0.07 -2.27
C LEU A 138 -7.13 0.41 -3.62
N GLN A 139 -7.97 1.01 -4.48
CA GLN A 139 -7.52 1.56 -5.76
C GLN A 139 -6.45 2.65 -5.58
N LEU A 140 -6.60 3.50 -4.56
CA LEU A 140 -5.61 4.53 -4.25
C LEU A 140 -4.29 3.91 -3.76
N ALA A 141 -4.36 2.88 -2.91
CA ALA A 141 -3.18 2.15 -2.41
C ALA A 141 -2.43 1.44 -3.55
N ILE A 142 -3.13 0.79 -4.46
CA ILE A 142 -2.55 0.17 -5.67
C ILE A 142 -1.86 1.24 -6.53
N THR A 143 -2.51 2.38 -6.74
CA THR A 143 -1.96 3.47 -7.55
C THR A 143 -0.72 4.09 -6.89
N ASP A 144 -0.73 4.27 -5.57
CA ASP A 144 0.42 4.76 -4.82
C ASP A 144 1.59 3.77 -4.91
N ALA A 145 1.36 2.49 -4.64
CA ALA A 145 2.39 1.46 -4.72
C ALA A 145 3.01 1.36 -6.13
N ALA A 146 2.18 1.37 -7.17
CA ALA A 146 2.62 1.34 -8.57
C ALA A 146 3.39 2.59 -8.99
N GLY A 147 3.07 3.75 -8.41
CA GLY A 147 3.68 5.05 -8.72
C GLY A 147 5.01 5.32 -8.02
N ARG A 148 5.46 4.46 -7.09
CA ARG A 148 6.73 4.64 -6.39
C ARG A 148 7.91 4.45 -7.33
N THR A 149 8.95 5.27 -7.17
CA THR A 149 10.17 5.11 -7.96
C THR A 149 10.91 3.84 -7.54
N PRO A 150 11.20 2.91 -8.46
CA PRO A 150 11.94 1.70 -8.13
C PRO A 150 13.40 1.98 -7.78
N ASP A 151 13.90 1.33 -6.72
CA ASP A 151 15.32 1.29 -6.38
C ASP A 151 16.05 0.23 -7.22
N VAL A 152 15.34 -0.87 -7.54
CA VAL A 152 15.87 -2.01 -8.30
C VAL A 152 14.86 -2.43 -9.37
N THR A 153 15.34 -2.67 -10.59
CA THR A 153 14.50 -3.14 -11.70
C THR A 153 15.00 -4.45 -12.27
N GLY A 154 14.07 -5.41 -12.53
CA GLY A 154 14.34 -6.65 -13.23
C GLY A 154 15.32 -7.60 -12.54
N LEU A 155 15.44 -7.52 -11.21
CA LEU A 155 16.29 -8.42 -10.43
C LEU A 155 15.94 -9.88 -10.76
N GLY A 156 16.98 -10.72 -10.96
CA GLY A 156 16.80 -12.14 -11.25
C GLY A 156 15.96 -12.46 -12.49
N SER A 157 15.73 -11.48 -13.39
CA SER A 157 14.83 -11.62 -14.54
C SER A 157 13.41 -12.07 -14.16
N GLY A 158 12.94 -11.65 -12.97
CA GLY A 158 11.65 -12.01 -12.38
C GLY A 158 11.71 -13.13 -11.34
N GLU A 159 12.84 -13.82 -11.16
CA GLU A 159 13.02 -14.79 -10.08
C GLU A 159 13.48 -14.08 -8.79
N LEU A 160 12.68 -14.21 -7.75
CA LEU A 160 12.92 -13.65 -6.42
C LEU A 160 13.47 -14.70 -5.45
N GLY A 161 13.18 -15.98 -5.71
CA GLY A 161 13.62 -17.08 -4.86
C GLY A 161 15.15 -17.17 -4.76
N GLY A 162 15.63 -17.59 -3.60
CA GLY A 162 17.06 -17.70 -3.29
C GLY A 162 17.76 -16.37 -3.00
N HIS A 163 17.07 -15.24 -3.04
CA HIS A 163 17.62 -13.93 -2.73
C HIS A 163 17.39 -13.54 -1.25
N THR A 164 18.28 -12.71 -0.74
CA THR A 164 18.09 -11.93 0.49
C THR A 164 18.03 -10.46 0.09
N LEU A 165 16.88 -9.83 0.31
CA LEU A 165 16.61 -8.46 -0.15
C LEU A 165 16.57 -7.48 1.02
N ALA A 166 17.28 -6.38 0.88
CA ALA A 166 17.14 -5.22 1.76
C ALA A 166 15.85 -4.46 1.46
N ALA A 167 15.44 -3.55 2.37
CA ALA A 167 14.31 -2.65 2.15
C ALA A 167 14.48 -1.85 0.85
N GLY A 168 13.37 -1.61 0.15
CA GLY A 168 13.36 -0.86 -1.10
C GLY A 168 12.19 -1.22 -2.01
N THR A 169 12.10 -0.51 -3.13
CA THR A 169 11.11 -0.73 -4.18
C THR A 169 11.71 -1.52 -5.33
N TYR A 170 11.14 -2.67 -5.63
CA TYR A 170 11.58 -3.61 -6.66
C TYR A 170 10.55 -3.67 -7.79
N ALA A 171 10.94 -3.39 -9.03
CA ALA A 171 10.01 -3.36 -10.15
C ALA A 171 10.34 -4.42 -11.22
N TYR A 172 9.29 -5.08 -11.68
CA TYR A 172 9.29 -6.07 -12.75
C TYR A 172 8.27 -5.66 -13.81
N THR A 173 8.69 -5.53 -15.05
CA THR A 173 7.79 -5.21 -16.18
C THR A 173 6.92 -6.37 -16.60
N GLY A 174 7.30 -7.59 -16.24
CA GLY A 174 6.59 -8.84 -16.50
C GLY A 174 6.23 -9.57 -15.22
N ALA A 175 6.11 -10.88 -15.30
CA ALA A 175 5.83 -11.75 -14.17
C ALA A 175 7.00 -11.80 -13.17
N ALA A 176 6.66 -12.05 -11.89
CA ALA A 176 7.61 -12.36 -10.85
C ALA A 176 7.33 -13.73 -10.21
N HIS A 177 8.38 -14.45 -9.84
CA HIS A 177 8.30 -15.80 -9.32
C HIS A 177 9.12 -15.93 -8.04
N VAL A 178 8.59 -16.67 -7.08
CA VAL A 178 9.31 -17.12 -5.88
C VAL A 178 9.32 -18.64 -5.95
N THR A 179 10.36 -19.21 -6.59
CA THR A 179 10.44 -20.68 -6.77
C THR A 179 11.08 -21.41 -5.61
N THR A 180 11.85 -20.69 -4.79
CA THR A 180 12.45 -21.12 -3.52
C THR A 180 12.30 -20.02 -2.48
N ASP A 181 12.78 -20.21 -1.26
CA ASP A 181 12.62 -19.21 -0.22
C ASP A 181 13.23 -17.85 -0.57
N LEU A 182 12.48 -16.78 -0.30
CA LEU A 182 12.89 -15.38 -0.38
C LEU A 182 13.06 -14.83 1.02
N MET A 183 14.21 -14.25 1.32
CA MET A 183 14.47 -13.60 2.61
C MET A 183 14.38 -12.08 2.46
N LEU A 184 13.55 -11.42 3.28
CA LEU A 184 13.50 -9.98 3.43
C LEU A 184 14.20 -9.60 4.74
N SER A 185 15.31 -8.89 4.66
CA SER A 185 16.16 -8.58 5.80
C SER A 185 16.19 -7.09 6.08
N GLY A 186 15.69 -6.68 7.23
CA GLY A 186 15.63 -5.29 7.68
C GLY A 186 15.10 -5.19 9.10
N ASP A 187 15.08 -3.99 9.65
CA ASP A 187 14.50 -3.72 10.96
C ASP A 187 12.98 -3.45 10.89
N ALA A 188 12.38 -3.07 12.01
CA ALA A 188 10.95 -2.80 12.10
C ALA A 188 10.48 -1.58 11.29
N SER A 189 11.38 -0.70 10.85
CA SER A 189 11.06 0.45 9.99
C SER A 189 11.26 0.16 8.50
N ALA A 190 11.84 -0.98 8.16
CA ALA A 190 12.14 -1.36 6.79
C ALA A 190 10.87 -1.63 5.98
N VAL A 191 10.80 -1.13 4.74
CA VAL A 191 9.65 -1.25 3.85
C VAL A 191 10.08 -1.89 2.54
N TRP A 192 9.28 -2.84 2.05
CA TRP A 192 9.44 -3.45 0.74
C TRP A 192 8.20 -3.20 -0.10
N ILE A 193 8.40 -2.75 -1.34
CA ILE A 193 7.33 -2.61 -2.33
C ILE A 193 7.77 -3.39 -3.58
N PHE A 194 7.01 -4.41 -3.94
CA PHE A 194 7.19 -5.17 -5.16
C PHE A 194 6.16 -4.71 -6.19
N GLN A 195 6.61 -4.10 -7.29
CA GLN A 195 5.78 -3.69 -8.41
C GLN A 195 5.90 -4.76 -9.51
N VAL A 196 4.86 -5.57 -9.67
CA VAL A 196 4.83 -6.68 -10.62
C VAL A 196 3.88 -6.34 -11.77
N GLY A 197 4.42 -6.06 -12.95
CA GLY A 197 3.66 -5.71 -14.15
C GLY A 197 2.93 -6.88 -14.81
N GLY A 198 3.19 -8.12 -14.40
CA GLY A 198 2.51 -9.34 -14.83
C GLY A 198 1.98 -10.12 -13.63
N ASP A 199 2.01 -11.44 -13.71
CA ASP A 199 1.54 -12.35 -12.66
C ASP A 199 2.61 -12.54 -11.58
N LEU A 200 2.17 -12.74 -10.31
CA LEU A 200 3.00 -13.19 -9.22
C LEU A 200 2.74 -14.67 -8.93
N THR A 201 3.78 -15.48 -8.89
CA THR A 201 3.65 -16.91 -8.57
C THR A 201 4.60 -17.31 -7.44
N LEU A 202 4.06 -17.88 -6.36
CA LEU A 202 4.83 -18.61 -5.36
C LEU A 202 4.72 -20.11 -5.65
N ALA A 203 5.86 -20.76 -5.81
CA ALA A 203 5.91 -22.21 -6.04
C ALA A 203 5.49 -22.99 -4.78
N ALA A 204 5.17 -24.27 -4.95
CA ALA A 204 4.84 -25.11 -3.81
C ALA A 204 6.02 -25.18 -2.80
N HIS A 205 5.71 -25.01 -1.53
CA HIS A 205 6.67 -24.99 -0.42
C HIS A 205 7.71 -23.84 -0.48
N ALA A 206 7.49 -22.82 -1.32
CA ALA A 206 8.30 -21.60 -1.31
C ALA A 206 7.79 -20.65 -0.21
N HIS A 207 8.70 -20.03 0.52
CA HIS A 207 8.36 -19.14 1.62
C HIS A 207 8.97 -17.75 1.42
N VAL A 208 8.19 -16.72 1.67
CA VAL A 208 8.70 -15.38 1.96
C VAL A 208 8.96 -15.31 3.45
N LEU A 209 10.19 -15.00 3.83
CA LEU A 209 10.66 -15.01 5.22
C LEU A 209 11.15 -13.62 5.62
N LEU A 210 10.88 -13.22 6.86
CA LEU A 210 11.32 -11.96 7.43
C LEU A 210 12.48 -12.17 8.40
N SER A 211 13.42 -11.24 8.42
CA SER A 211 14.54 -11.27 9.37
C SER A 211 14.95 -9.86 9.82
N GLY A 212 15.69 -9.78 10.95
CA GLY A 212 16.19 -8.52 11.49
C GLY A 212 15.15 -7.65 12.21
N GLY A 213 13.92 -8.14 12.38
CA GLY A 213 12.82 -7.38 12.97
C GLY A 213 11.84 -6.80 11.95
N ALA A 214 11.98 -7.15 10.67
CA ALA A 214 11.07 -6.76 9.60
C ALA A 214 9.61 -7.15 9.91
N LEU A 215 8.67 -6.34 9.48
CA LEU A 215 7.24 -6.51 9.76
C LEU A 215 6.47 -6.87 8.49
N ALA A 216 5.56 -7.84 8.57
CA ALA A 216 4.67 -8.19 7.46
C ALA A 216 3.78 -7.03 7.00
N SER A 217 3.38 -6.15 7.92
CA SER A 217 2.64 -4.92 7.62
C SER A 217 3.41 -3.91 6.77
N HIS A 218 4.72 -4.09 6.59
CA HIS A 218 5.61 -3.23 5.81
C HIS A 218 6.05 -3.84 4.49
N VAL A 219 5.50 -4.98 4.10
CA VAL A 219 5.77 -5.64 2.81
C VAL A 219 4.53 -5.52 1.91
N PHE A 220 4.67 -4.90 0.74
CA PHE A 220 3.59 -4.65 -0.20
C PHE A 220 3.89 -5.31 -1.54
N TRP A 221 2.95 -6.11 -2.01
CA TRP A 221 2.98 -6.77 -3.32
C TRP A 221 1.94 -6.13 -4.23
N GLN A 222 2.33 -5.12 -5.00
CA GLN A 222 1.46 -4.56 -6.03
C GLN A 222 1.59 -5.42 -7.28
N VAL A 223 0.49 -6.07 -7.68
CA VAL A 223 0.44 -7.03 -8.78
C VAL A 223 -0.59 -6.59 -9.81
N HIS A 224 -0.15 -6.34 -11.04
CA HIS A 224 -1.05 -5.96 -12.13
C HIS A 224 -1.77 -7.16 -12.75
N GLY A 225 -1.12 -8.31 -12.79
CA GLY A 225 -1.70 -9.60 -13.21
C GLY A 225 -2.41 -10.33 -12.08
N ALA A 226 -2.39 -11.66 -12.11
CA ALA A 226 -2.97 -12.51 -11.07
C ALA A 226 -1.88 -13.02 -10.11
N THR A 227 -2.25 -13.21 -8.85
CA THR A 227 -1.39 -13.89 -7.88
C THR A 227 -1.80 -15.35 -7.72
N THR A 228 -0.83 -16.25 -7.84
CA THR A 228 -1.01 -17.69 -7.60
C THR A 228 -0.06 -18.16 -6.51
N LEU A 229 -0.62 -18.65 -5.42
CA LEU A 229 0.12 -19.24 -4.30
C LEU A 229 -0.09 -20.77 -4.38
N ALA A 230 0.97 -21.50 -4.71
CA ALA A 230 0.88 -22.95 -4.84
C ALA A 230 0.87 -23.65 -3.47
N MET A 231 0.60 -24.95 -3.46
CA MET A 231 0.40 -25.74 -2.23
C MET A 231 1.50 -25.52 -1.18
N ASN A 232 1.09 -25.26 0.06
CA ASN A 232 1.97 -25.03 1.22
C ASN A 232 2.95 -23.84 1.04
N ALA A 233 2.70 -22.93 0.12
CA ALA A 233 3.47 -21.69 0.05
C ALA A 233 3.16 -20.78 1.24
N HIS A 234 4.13 -19.98 1.65
CA HIS A 234 3.98 -18.99 2.72
C HIS A 234 4.33 -17.60 2.21
N LEU A 235 3.39 -16.65 2.39
CA LEU A 235 3.58 -15.25 2.02
C LEU A 235 3.56 -14.37 3.27
N GLU A 236 4.54 -13.49 3.37
CA GLU A 236 4.56 -12.36 4.29
C GLU A 236 4.22 -11.08 3.51
N GLY A 237 3.25 -10.31 4.02
CA GLY A 237 2.92 -9.01 3.46
C GLY A 237 1.51 -8.88 2.89
N ILE A 238 1.28 -7.72 2.29
CA ILE A 238 -0.02 -7.25 1.83
C ILE A 238 -0.08 -7.35 0.31
N LEU A 239 -0.97 -8.20 -0.20
CA LEU A 239 -1.27 -8.30 -1.62
C LEU A 239 -2.21 -7.16 -2.02
N LEU A 240 -1.79 -6.37 -2.99
CA LEU A 240 -2.54 -5.31 -3.66
C LEU A 240 -2.70 -5.72 -5.13
N ASP A 241 -3.73 -6.49 -5.42
CA ASP A 241 -3.88 -7.21 -6.69
C ASP A 241 -4.92 -6.54 -7.58
N ASP A 242 -4.54 -6.18 -8.81
CA ASP A 242 -5.47 -5.60 -9.79
C ASP A 242 -6.46 -6.62 -10.35
N THR A 243 -6.20 -7.91 -10.14
CA THR A 243 -7.04 -8.99 -10.64
C THR A 243 -7.38 -9.98 -9.52
N ALA A 244 -7.04 -11.24 -9.65
CA ALA A 244 -7.44 -12.29 -8.74
C ALA A 244 -6.26 -12.88 -7.97
N VAL A 245 -6.52 -13.23 -6.70
CA VAL A 245 -5.61 -14.02 -5.89
C VAL A 245 -6.15 -15.44 -5.76
N THR A 246 -5.31 -16.44 -6.03
CA THR A 246 -5.65 -17.86 -5.87
C THR A 246 -4.62 -18.55 -5.00
N GLY A 247 -5.06 -19.04 -3.85
CA GLY A 247 -4.28 -19.88 -2.96
C GLY A 247 -4.69 -21.35 -3.08
N ALA A 248 -3.70 -22.25 -3.17
CA ALA A 248 -3.91 -23.68 -3.08
C ALA A 248 -3.96 -24.15 -1.62
N ALA A 249 -4.34 -25.40 -1.39
CA ALA A 249 -4.44 -25.97 -0.05
C ALA A 249 -3.13 -25.86 0.74
N GLY A 250 -3.22 -25.50 2.02
CA GLY A 250 -2.09 -25.37 2.93
C GLY A 250 -1.31 -24.07 2.79
N VAL A 251 -1.73 -23.14 1.91
CA VAL A 251 -1.13 -21.81 1.82
C VAL A 251 -1.38 -21.04 3.11
N SER A 252 -0.36 -20.33 3.56
CA SER A 252 -0.47 -19.38 4.67
C SER A 252 -0.04 -17.97 4.22
N VAL A 253 -0.87 -16.99 4.53
CA VAL A 253 -0.59 -15.57 4.32
C VAL A 253 -0.59 -14.89 5.69
N HIS A 254 0.56 -14.39 6.10
CA HIS A 254 0.64 -13.45 7.22
C HIS A 254 0.67 -12.04 6.64
N GLY A 255 -0.51 -11.48 6.51
CA GLY A 255 -0.71 -10.27 5.73
C GLY A 255 -2.18 -10.06 5.39
N ARG A 256 -2.42 -9.45 4.23
CA ARG A 256 -3.77 -9.18 3.70
C ARG A 256 -3.87 -9.61 2.24
N VAL A 257 -5.08 -10.00 1.83
CA VAL A 257 -5.41 -10.36 0.45
C VAL A 257 -6.44 -9.35 -0.06
N LEU A 258 -5.96 -8.31 -0.75
CA LEU A 258 -6.79 -7.24 -1.27
C LEU A 258 -6.82 -7.30 -2.80
N ALA A 259 -7.90 -7.86 -3.37
CA ALA A 259 -8.02 -8.17 -4.79
C ALA A 259 -9.17 -7.38 -5.42
N LYS A 260 -8.92 -6.76 -6.57
CA LYS A 260 -9.95 -6.05 -7.33
C LYS A 260 -10.91 -6.96 -8.10
N THR A 261 -10.68 -8.26 -8.09
CA THR A 261 -11.63 -9.21 -8.62
C THR A 261 -11.95 -10.29 -7.59
N PHE A 262 -11.41 -11.47 -7.69
CA PHE A 262 -11.78 -12.61 -6.88
C PHE A 262 -10.63 -13.06 -5.96
N ALA A 263 -10.95 -13.38 -4.70
CA ALA A 263 -10.03 -14.01 -3.79
C ALA A 263 -10.45 -15.46 -3.51
N ASN A 264 -9.69 -16.41 -4.04
CA ASN A 264 -9.82 -17.83 -3.71
C ASN A 264 -8.78 -18.19 -2.65
N VAL A 265 -9.26 -18.52 -1.45
CA VAL A 265 -8.44 -18.91 -0.31
C VAL A 265 -8.83 -20.30 0.23
N ASP A 266 -9.30 -21.19 -0.65
CA ASP A 266 -9.73 -22.54 -0.28
C ASP A 266 -8.59 -23.33 0.37
N GLY A 267 -8.78 -23.77 1.63
CA GLY A 267 -7.77 -24.47 2.39
C GLY A 267 -6.58 -23.62 2.84
N CYS A 268 -6.72 -22.29 2.77
CA CYS A 268 -5.67 -21.35 3.18
C CYS A 268 -5.87 -20.86 4.61
N THR A 269 -4.79 -20.38 5.20
CA THR A 269 -4.80 -19.59 6.45
C THR A 269 -4.38 -18.17 6.12
N VAL A 270 -5.20 -17.18 6.47
CA VAL A 270 -4.87 -15.75 6.33
C VAL A 270 -4.89 -15.12 7.72
N ILE A 271 -3.79 -14.53 8.12
CA ILE A 271 -3.62 -13.88 9.41
C ILE A 271 -3.27 -12.42 9.18
N GLU A 272 -4.18 -11.54 9.54
CA GLU A 272 -3.93 -10.11 9.50
C GLU A 272 -2.70 -9.76 10.35
N PRO A 273 -1.73 -8.99 9.83
CA PRO A 273 -0.55 -8.62 10.59
C PRO A 273 -0.93 -7.68 11.72
N ALA A 274 -0.22 -7.76 12.83
CA ALA A 274 -0.35 -6.78 13.91
C ALA A 274 -0.06 -5.35 13.36
N PRO A 275 -0.77 -4.34 13.87
CA PRO A 275 -0.56 -2.94 13.48
C PRO A 275 0.83 -2.43 13.85
#